data_4a76441adebd1d85f903db64d2ab4c4d
#
_entry.id   4a76441adebd1d85f903db64d2ab4c4d
#
_cell.length_a   1.000
_cell.length_b   1.000
_cell.length_c   1.000
_cell.angle_alpha   90.00
_cell.angle_beta   90.00
_cell.angle_gamma   90.00
#
_symmetry.space_group_name_H-M   'P 1'
#
loop_
_entity.id
_entity.type
_entity.pdbx_description
1 polymer ?
#
loop_
_entity_poly.entity_id
_entity_poly.type
_entity_poly.pdbx_seq_one_letter_code
_entity_poly.pdbx_strand_id
1 'polypeptide(L)'
;MAKEIKYDVDARELLREGADALANAVKVTLGPKGRNVVIDKKFGAPRITKDGVSVAKEIELEDAFQNAGAQLVKSVASKTGDDAGDGTTTATVLAQAILTEGMKNIAAGANPLDVKRGIDKAVGKVVENIKNQAEQVEESYEKIEQVATISANNDSEIGKLIADGMRAVSVNGVITIEDAKGRDTVLKTVEGMQFDRGYLSAYFVTDAEKMQCVMENPYILIYDKKISNLKDFLPILEPAVQSGRPLLVIAEDVDSEALTTLVVNRLRTQLKICAVKAPGFGDRRKAMLEDIAVLTGGVVISEEKGLKLEQATLDMLGSADKVTVSKDNTTIVDGAGDKQAIADRVAQIKNEMANTTSSYDKEKLQERLAKLSGGVCVLEVGAASETEQKEKKDRCDDALCATRAAIEEGIVTGGGVAFIRAQKELEGLEGENADETTGIAIIRRAIEEPLRQICKNAGVEGAVIVNKVREGEGFYGYNAKNNTFCDLRAAGVVDPAKVARVALENAASIAGMFLTTECVICDKKEDKPEMPMAAPGMGGMM
;
A
#
# COMPACT_ATOMS: atom_id res chain seq x y z
N MET A 1 23.54 20.56 16.22
CA MET A 1 24.11 20.69 14.86
C MET A 1 23.80 22.07 14.31
N ALA A 2 24.75 22.69 13.61
CA ALA A 2 24.51 23.98 12.94
C ALA A 2 23.56 23.75 11.75
N LYS A 3 22.72 24.75 11.46
CA LYS A 3 21.79 24.71 10.32
C LYS A 3 22.33 25.57 9.19
N GLU A 4 22.12 25.14 7.98
CA GLU A 4 22.31 25.92 6.75
C GLU A 4 20.94 26.28 6.20
N ILE A 5 20.78 27.53 5.76
CA ILE A 5 19.49 28.06 5.31
C ILE A 5 19.67 28.62 3.90
N LYS A 6 18.80 28.24 3.00
CA LYS A 6 18.69 28.80 1.64
C LYS A 6 17.33 29.47 1.49
N TYR A 7 17.29 30.50 0.69
CA TYR A 7 16.09 31.31 0.47
C TYR A 7 15.79 31.43 -1.02
N ASP A 8 14.53 31.80 -1.32
CA ASP A 8 14.11 32.31 -2.60
C ASP A 8 14.38 31.34 -3.77
N VAL A 9 14.95 31.85 -4.85
CA VAL A 9 15.22 31.11 -6.08
C VAL A 9 16.20 29.95 -5.84
N ASP A 10 17.27 30.20 -5.07
CA ASP A 10 18.31 29.19 -4.80
C ASP A 10 17.72 27.97 -4.05
N ALA A 11 16.85 28.24 -3.07
CA ALA A 11 16.20 27.18 -2.33
C ALA A 11 15.28 26.34 -3.22
N ARG A 12 14.45 27.00 -4.04
CA ARG A 12 13.51 26.35 -4.94
C ARG A 12 14.21 25.57 -6.05
N GLU A 13 15.33 26.07 -6.59
CA GLU A 13 16.07 25.39 -7.65
C GLU A 13 16.71 24.08 -7.16
N LEU A 14 17.37 24.10 -5.99
CA LEU A 14 17.95 22.90 -5.39
C LEU A 14 16.88 21.86 -5.05
N LEU A 15 15.76 22.28 -4.48
CA LEU A 15 14.62 21.37 -4.23
C LEU A 15 14.11 20.74 -5.54
N ARG A 16 13.97 21.53 -6.61
CA ARG A 16 13.52 21.04 -7.92
C ARG A 16 14.50 20.02 -8.50
N GLU A 17 15.80 20.28 -8.44
CA GLU A 17 16.82 19.34 -8.93
C GLU A 17 16.71 17.99 -8.21
N GLY A 18 16.48 17.99 -6.90
CA GLY A 18 16.25 16.77 -6.14
C GLY A 18 14.96 16.05 -6.52
N ALA A 19 13.88 16.79 -6.67
CA ALA A 19 12.59 16.26 -7.14
C ALA A 19 12.73 15.65 -8.55
N ASP A 20 13.42 16.32 -9.45
CA ASP A 20 13.67 15.85 -10.82
C ASP A 20 14.56 14.60 -10.83
N ALA A 21 15.57 14.53 -9.99
CA ALA A 21 16.45 13.35 -9.88
C ALA A 21 15.64 12.11 -9.52
N LEU A 22 14.79 12.18 -8.50
CA LEU A 22 13.93 11.09 -8.09
C LEU A 22 12.89 10.75 -9.16
N ALA A 23 12.15 11.74 -9.66
CA ALA A 23 11.09 11.50 -10.63
C ALA A 23 11.63 10.92 -11.95
N ASN A 24 12.82 11.33 -12.38
CA ASN A 24 13.46 10.79 -13.58
C ASN A 24 13.84 9.31 -13.43
N ALA A 25 14.23 8.87 -12.24
CA ALA A 25 14.52 7.47 -11.97
C ALA A 25 13.24 6.61 -11.90
N VAL A 26 12.15 7.16 -11.35
CA VAL A 26 10.88 6.44 -11.18
C VAL A 26 10.11 6.33 -12.50
N LYS A 27 9.97 7.41 -13.27
CA LYS A 27 9.09 7.47 -14.46
C LYS A 27 9.45 6.54 -15.61
N VAL A 28 10.68 5.98 -15.62
CA VAL A 28 11.10 5.01 -16.65
C VAL A 28 10.35 3.69 -16.52
N THR A 29 9.74 3.42 -15.38
CA THR A 29 8.99 2.19 -15.12
C THR A 29 7.55 2.23 -15.64
N LEU A 30 7.02 3.43 -15.99
CA LEU A 30 5.60 3.63 -16.29
C LEU A 30 5.17 2.99 -17.61
N GLY A 31 4.04 2.27 -17.54
CA GLY A 31 3.31 1.75 -18.70
C GLY A 31 3.85 0.41 -19.23
N PRO A 32 3.22 -0.15 -20.28
CA PRO A 32 3.49 -1.51 -20.77
C PRO A 32 4.89 -1.71 -21.33
N LYS A 33 5.58 -0.62 -21.73
CA LYS A 33 6.98 -0.62 -22.18
C LYS A 33 7.92 0.04 -21.17
N GLY A 34 7.47 0.21 -19.93
CA GLY A 34 8.30 0.60 -18.81
C GLY A 34 9.46 -0.37 -18.59
N ARG A 35 10.58 0.15 -18.09
CA ARG A 35 11.83 -0.61 -17.91
C ARG A 35 12.13 -0.82 -16.44
N ASN A 36 12.89 -1.88 -16.17
CA ASN A 36 13.39 -2.15 -14.83
C ASN A 36 14.42 -1.12 -14.40
N VAL A 37 14.44 -0.85 -13.10
CA VAL A 37 15.49 -0.12 -12.39
C VAL A 37 16.29 -1.13 -11.58
N VAL A 38 17.61 -1.00 -11.61
CA VAL A 38 18.53 -1.82 -10.81
C VAL A 38 18.93 -0.99 -9.59
N ILE A 39 18.73 -1.55 -8.43
CA ILE A 39 19.07 -0.94 -7.13
C ILE A 39 20.20 -1.74 -6.52
N ASP A 40 21.33 -1.09 -6.29
CA ASP A 40 22.45 -1.71 -5.60
C ASP A 40 22.14 -1.92 -4.11
N LYS A 41 22.60 -3.03 -3.57
CA LYS A 41 22.46 -3.36 -2.16
C LYS A 41 23.82 -3.58 -1.54
N LYS A 42 24.07 -2.97 -0.38
CA LYS A 42 25.34 -3.14 0.36
C LYS A 42 25.66 -4.61 0.68
N PHE A 43 24.64 -5.43 0.80
CA PHE A 43 24.73 -6.87 1.06
C PHE A 43 23.72 -7.62 0.21
N GLY A 44 24.14 -8.73 -0.42
CA GLY A 44 23.29 -9.55 -1.28
C GLY A 44 23.31 -9.16 -2.76
N ALA A 45 22.38 -9.70 -3.53
CA ALA A 45 22.23 -9.38 -4.95
C ALA A 45 21.53 -8.04 -5.15
N PRO A 46 21.83 -7.29 -6.23
CA PRO A 46 21.08 -6.11 -6.60
C PRO A 46 19.58 -6.44 -6.77
N ARG A 47 18.70 -5.52 -6.31
CA ARG A 47 17.27 -5.62 -6.56
C ARG A 47 16.94 -5.08 -7.93
N ILE A 48 16.13 -5.82 -8.68
CA ILE A 48 15.58 -5.38 -9.97
C ILE A 48 14.08 -5.21 -9.77
N THR A 49 13.55 -4.03 -10.08
CA THR A 49 12.13 -3.75 -9.89
C THR A 49 11.58 -2.77 -10.91
N LYS A 50 10.27 -2.81 -11.16
CA LYS A 50 9.48 -1.78 -11.85
C LYS A 50 8.59 -0.99 -10.91
N ASP A 51 8.49 -1.39 -9.65
CA ASP A 51 7.67 -0.69 -8.67
C ASP A 51 8.24 0.69 -8.35
N GLY A 52 7.44 1.72 -8.60
CA GLY A 52 7.84 3.12 -8.43
C GLY A 52 8.14 3.50 -6.98
N VAL A 53 7.39 2.97 -6.01
CA VAL A 53 7.64 3.28 -4.60
C VAL A 53 8.92 2.64 -4.09
N SER A 54 9.24 1.42 -4.52
CA SER A 54 10.51 0.76 -4.20
C SER A 54 11.70 1.55 -4.73
N VAL A 55 11.62 2.04 -5.98
CA VAL A 55 12.65 2.91 -6.55
C VAL A 55 12.77 4.21 -5.77
N ALA A 56 11.64 4.87 -5.46
CA ALA A 56 11.63 6.15 -4.75
C ALA A 56 12.22 6.04 -3.33
N LYS A 57 11.95 4.94 -2.62
CA LYS A 57 12.44 4.70 -1.25
C LYS A 57 13.97 4.61 -1.15
N GLU A 58 14.63 4.12 -2.19
CA GLU A 58 16.10 3.93 -2.20
C GLU A 58 16.89 5.16 -2.62
N ILE A 59 16.21 6.23 -3.09
CA ILE A 59 16.91 7.44 -3.54
C ILE A 59 17.22 8.34 -2.34
N GLU A 60 18.50 8.53 -2.12
CA GLU A 60 19.10 9.52 -1.24
C GLU A 60 20.16 10.30 -2.01
N LEU A 61 20.13 11.63 -1.91
CA LEU A 61 21.08 12.51 -2.59
C LEU A 61 22.10 13.05 -1.60
N GLU A 62 23.31 13.31 -2.11
CA GLU A 62 24.42 13.75 -1.29
C GLU A 62 24.24 15.20 -0.78
N ASP A 63 23.70 16.08 -1.61
CA ASP A 63 23.34 17.45 -1.22
C ASP A 63 22.06 17.45 -0.38
N ALA A 64 22.11 18.05 0.81
CA ALA A 64 21.00 18.03 1.76
C ALA A 64 19.75 18.77 1.26
N PHE A 65 19.92 19.85 0.47
CA PHE A 65 18.80 20.62 -0.09
C PHE A 65 18.15 19.90 -1.26
N GLN A 66 18.95 19.33 -2.15
CA GLN A 66 18.42 18.46 -3.22
C GLN A 66 17.72 17.24 -2.63
N ASN A 67 18.33 16.64 -1.59
CA ASN A 67 17.71 15.50 -0.91
C ASN A 67 16.36 15.87 -0.28
N ALA A 68 16.21 17.07 0.28
CA ALA A 68 14.92 17.54 0.79
C ALA A 68 13.86 17.57 -0.32
N GLY A 69 14.20 18.03 -1.52
CA GLY A 69 13.30 17.98 -2.69
C GLY A 69 12.93 16.55 -3.12
N ALA A 70 13.93 15.66 -3.14
CA ALA A 70 13.69 14.23 -3.42
C ALA A 70 12.76 13.60 -2.38
N GLN A 71 12.96 13.87 -1.07
CA GLN A 71 12.11 13.34 0.00
C GLN A 71 10.66 13.83 -0.09
N LEU A 72 10.40 15.05 -0.55
CA LEU A 72 9.03 15.53 -0.80
C LEU A 72 8.33 14.70 -1.87
N VAL A 73 8.98 14.43 -3.00
CA VAL A 73 8.40 13.58 -4.06
C VAL A 73 8.31 12.10 -3.63
N LYS A 74 9.28 11.62 -2.85
CA LYS A 74 9.22 10.30 -2.22
C LYS A 74 7.97 10.15 -1.34
N SER A 75 7.60 11.20 -0.61
CA SER A 75 6.39 11.19 0.22
C SER A 75 5.11 11.08 -0.62
N VAL A 76 5.07 11.66 -1.85
CA VAL A 76 3.96 11.48 -2.80
C VAL A 76 3.79 10.01 -3.16
N ALA A 77 4.88 9.36 -3.59
CA ALA A 77 4.86 7.95 -3.97
C ALA A 77 4.44 7.05 -2.81
N SER A 78 5.03 7.26 -1.61
CA SER A 78 4.71 6.46 -0.42
C SER A 78 3.26 6.62 0.00
N LYS A 79 2.77 7.87 0.09
CA LYS A 79 1.38 8.12 0.48
C LYS A 79 0.38 7.55 -0.53
N THR A 80 0.68 7.62 -1.83
CA THR A 80 -0.17 7.02 -2.87
C THR A 80 -0.20 5.49 -2.74
N GLY A 81 0.95 4.87 -2.45
CA GLY A 81 1.02 3.44 -2.14
C GLY A 81 0.20 3.06 -0.91
N ASP A 82 0.28 3.86 0.17
CA ASP A 82 -0.48 3.61 1.40
C ASP A 82 -2.01 3.76 1.20
N ASP A 83 -2.45 4.78 0.42
CA ASP A 83 -3.87 5.11 0.24
C ASP A 83 -4.57 4.25 -0.82
N ALA A 84 -3.86 3.89 -1.90
CA ALA A 84 -4.43 3.21 -3.07
C ALA A 84 -3.74 1.88 -3.43
N GLY A 85 -2.56 1.62 -2.88
CA GLY A 85 -1.78 0.40 -3.10
C GLY A 85 -1.11 0.30 -4.49
N ASP A 86 -1.39 1.24 -5.40
CA ASP A 86 -0.85 1.32 -6.76
C ASP A 86 -0.81 2.79 -7.22
N GLY A 87 -0.32 3.06 -8.43
CA GLY A 87 -0.27 4.40 -9.04
C GLY A 87 0.86 5.30 -8.53
N THR A 88 1.82 4.77 -7.80
CA THR A 88 2.95 5.50 -7.22
C THR A 88 3.80 6.20 -8.28
N THR A 89 4.04 5.55 -9.40
CA THR A 89 4.74 6.11 -10.57
C THR A 89 3.94 7.24 -11.22
N THR A 90 2.63 7.06 -11.40
CA THR A 90 1.73 8.07 -11.97
C THR A 90 1.71 9.33 -11.09
N ALA A 91 1.60 9.15 -9.76
CA ALA A 91 1.65 10.26 -8.80
C ALA A 91 2.97 11.04 -8.87
N THR A 92 4.09 10.32 -8.98
CA THR A 92 5.43 10.93 -9.12
C THR A 92 5.55 11.74 -10.42
N VAL A 93 5.02 11.22 -11.54
CA VAL A 93 5.01 11.90 -12.83
C VAL A 93 4.14 13.16 -12.78
N LEU A 94 2.95 13.07 -12.18
CA LEU A 94 2.07 14.23 -11.99
C LEU A 94 2.70 15.29 -11.09
N ALA A 95 3.32 14.89 -9.98
CA ALA A 95 4.02 15.82 -9.09
C ALA A 95 5.15 16.57 -9.82
N GLN A 96 5.99 15.86 -10.57
CA GLN A 96 7.04 16.46 -11.38
C GLN A 96 6.48 17.45 -12.40
N ALA A 97 5.38 17.09 -13.08
CA ALA A 97 4.74 17.93 -14.08
C ALA A 97 4.19 19.23 -13.47
N ILE A 98 3.47 19.12 -12.33
CA ILE A 98 2.92 20.28 -11.61
C ILE A 98 4.05 21.19 -11.12
N LEU A 99 5.11 20.62 -10.56
CA LEU A 99 6.30 21.37 -10.11
C LEU A 99 6.97 22.08 -11.26
N THR A 100 7.19 21.39 -12.39
CA THR A 100 7.87 21.96 -13.56
C THR A 100 7.11 23.15 -14.13
N GLU A 101 5.80 23.03 -14.32
CA GLU A 101 4.97 24.12 -14.84
C GLU A 101 4.76 25.22 -13.79
N GLY A 102 4.54 24.87 -12.53
CA GLY A 102 4.36 25.82 -11.44
C GLY A 102 5.58 26.71 -11.23
N MET A 103 6.77 26.11 -11.16
CA MET A 103 8.02 26.86 -10.98
C MET A 103 8.31 27.87 -12.10
N LYS A 104 7.98 27.54 -13.36
CA LYS A 104 8.11 28.48 -14.47
C LYS A 104 7.26 29.74 -14.26
N ASN A 105 6.03 29.57 -13.83
CA ASN A 105 5.09 30.66 -13.60
C ASN A 105 5.46 31.51 -12.37
N ILE A 106 5.91 30.88 -11.28
CA ILE A 106 6.38 31.57 -10.09
C ILE A 106 7.65 32.37 -10.39
N ALA A 107 8.59 31.80 -11.15
CA ALA A 107 9.78 32.53 -11.61
C ALA A 107 9.43 33.72 -12.51
N ALA A 108 8.29 33.66 -13.24
CA ALA A 108 7.75 34.77 -14.02
C ALA A 108 7.00 35.82 -13.18
N GLY A 109 6.88 35.63 -11.85
CA GLY A 109 6.29 36.60 -10.93
C GLY A 109 4.87 36.31 -10.48
N ALA A 110 4.31 35.13 -10.78
CA ALA A 110 3.01 34.74 -10.29
C ALA A 110 3.02 34.50 -8.76
N ASN A 111 1.95 34.89 -8.07
CA ASN A 111 1.80 34.69 -6.62
C ASN A 111 1.62 33.20 -6.29
N PRO A 112 2.55 32.56 -5.55
CA PRO A 112 2.51 31.13 -5.26
C PRO A 112 1.23 30.67 -4.55
N LEU A 113 0.66 31.49 -3.66
CA LEU A 113 -0.54 31.16 -2.90
C LEU A 113 -1.79 31.14 -3.79
N ASP A 114 -1.89 32.09 -4.71
CA ASP A 114 -3.01 32.14 -5.67
C ASP A 114 -2.90 31.04 -6.71
N VAL A 115 -1.68 30.78 -7.20
CA VAL A 115 -1.39 29.61 -8.07
C VAL A 115 -1.83 28.32 -7.37
N LYS A 116 -1.51 28.14 -6.07
CA LYS A 116 -1.94 26.98 -5.31
C LYS A 116 -3.46 26.87 -5.22
N ARG A 117 -4.18 27.98 -4.99
CA ARG A 117 -5.66 27.97 -4.97
C ARG A 117 -6.24 27.52 -6.32
N GLY A 118 -5.65 27.99 -7.42
CA GLY A 118 -6.03 27.56 -8.76
C GLY A 118 -5.77 26.08 -9.01
N ILE A 119 -4.64 25.56 -8.53
CA ILE A 119 -4.31 24.12 -8.54
C ILE A 119 -5.37 23.33 -7.78
N ASP A 120 -5.67 23.71 -6.53
CA ASP A 120 -6.64 23.02 -5.68
C ASP A 120 -8.04 23.01 -6.32
N LYS A 121 -8.48 24.13 -6.91
CA LYS A 121 -9.75 24.25 -7.63
C LYS A 121 -9.82 23.32 -8.86
N ALA A 122 -8.78 23.30 -9.67
CA ALA A 122 -8.70 22.45 -10.86
C ALA A 122 -8.68 20.96 -10.50
N VAL A 123 -7.91 20.58 -9.48
CA VAL A 123 -7.84 19.20 -8.98
C VAL A 123 -9.22 18.73 -8.52
N GLY A 124 -9.96 19.56 -7.77
CA GLY A 124 -11.32 19.22 -7.36
C GLY A 124 -12.24 18.89 -8.54
N LYS A 125 -12.16 19.66 -9.64
CA LYS A 125 -12.95 19.41 -10.86
C LYS A 125 -12.52 18.13 -11.61
N VAL A 126 -11.22 17.89 -11.73
CA VAL A 126 -10.70 16.67 -12.35
C VAL A 126 -11.09 15.43 -11.56
N VAL A 127 -10.99 15.48 -10.23
CA VAL A 127 -11.39 14.38 -9.33
C VAL A 127 -12.89 14.09 -9.43
N GLU A 128 -13.74 15.13 -9.44
CA GLU A 128 -15.18 14.99 -9.66
C GLU A 128 -15.46 14.28 -10.99
N ASN A 129 -14.80 14.68 -12.05
CA ASN A 129 -14.95 14.07 -13.37
C ASN A 129 -14.46 12.62 -13.42
N ILE A 130 -13.31 12.30 -12.80
CA ILE A 130 -12.82 10.91 -12.70
C ILE A 130 -13.85 10.01 -12.00
N LYS A 131 -14.46 10.49 -10.89
CA LYS A 131 -15.52 9.75 -10.21
C LYS A 131 -16.75 9.54 -11.10
N ASN A 132 -17.13 10.55 -11.90
CA ASN A 132 -18.25 10.47 -12.84
C ASN A 132 -17.96 9.52 -14.03
N GLN A 133 -16.70 9.36 -14.43
CA GLN A 133 -16.29 8.40 -15.47
C GLN A 133 -16.24 6.96 -14.94
N ALA A 134 -16.21 6.76 -13.61
CA ALA A 134 -16.02 5.46 -13.01
C ALA A 134 -17.22 4.53 -13.28
N GLU A 135 -16.91 3.33 -13.73
CA GLU A 135 -17.85 2.23 -13.90
C GLU A 135 -17.61 1.18 -12.81
N GLN A 136 -18.64 0.83 -12.07
CA GLN A 136 -18.54 -0.17 -11.01
C GLN A 136 -18.13 -1.54 -11.57
N VAL A 137 -17.26 -2.21 -10.85
CA VAL A 137 -16.77 -3.54 -11.24
C VAL A 137 -17.80 -4.61 -10.91
N GLU A 138 -18.56 -4.39 -9.79
CA GLU A 138 -19.53 -5.34 -9.26
C GLU A 138 -18.91 -6.76 -9.12
N GLU A 139 -19.62 -7.81 -9.55
CA GLU A 139 -19.11 -9.19 -9.55
C GLU A 139 -18.52 -9.61 -10.92
N SER A 140 -18.07 -8.65 -11.73
CA SER A 140 -17.46 -8.95 -13.03
C SER A 140 -16.01 -9.39 -12.91
N TYR A 141 -15.78 -10.68 -12.82
CA TYR A 141 -14.43 -11.25 -12.78
C TYR A 141 -13.60 -10.98 -14.03
N GLU A 142 -14.22 -10.68 -15.17
CA GLU A 142 -13.53 -10.24 -16.38
C GLU A 142 -12.89 -8.85 -16.19
N LYS A 143 -13.63 -7.89 -15.61
CA LYS A 143 -13.07 -6.56 -15.27
C LYS A 143 -11.96 -6.68 -14.23
N ILE A 144 -12.13 -7.55 -13.24
CA ILE A 144 -11.11 -7.85 -12.23
C ILE A 144 -9.82 -8.37 -12.90
N GLU A 145 -9.93 -9.33 -13.83
CA GLU A 145 -8.80 -9.86 -14.57
C GLU A 145 -8.11 -8.79 -15.42
N GLN A 146 -8.88 -7.90 -16.06
CA GLN A 146 -8.33 -6.78 -16.84
C GLN A 146 -7.54 -5.82 -15.96
N VAL A 147 -8.09 -5.39 -14.83
CA VAL A 147 -7.39 -4.51 -13.87
C VAL A 147 -6.11 -5.17 -13.38
N ALA A 148 -6.21 -6.40 -12.89
CA ALA A 148 -5.06 -7.13 -12.36
C ALA A 148 -3.96 -7.33 -13.43
N THR A 149 -4.37 -7.62 -14.68
CA THR A 149 -3.43 -7.75 -15.81
C THR A 149 -2.69 -6.45 -16.07
N ILE A 150 -3.39 -5.31 -16.12
CA ILE A 150 -2.77 -4.00 -16.38
C ILE A 150 -1.79 -3.62 -15.26
N SER A 151 -2.20 -3.74 -14.00
CA SER A 151 -1.36 -3.43 -12.85
C SER A 151 -0.15 -4.37 -12.75
N ALA A 152 -0.31 -5.65 -13.12
CA ALA A 152 0.80 -6.61 -13.24
C ALA A 152 1.70 -6.36 -14.48
N ASN A 153 1.78 -5.15 -15.01
CA ASN A 153 2.57 -4.83 -16.21
C ASN A 153 2.17 -5.63 -17.47
N ASN A 154 0.88 -5.83 -17.71
CA ASN A 154 0.30 -6.62 -18.80
C ASN A 154 0.61 -8.14 -18.72
N ASP A 155 0.83 -8.67 -17.54
CA ASP A 155 0.97 -10.10 -17.28
C ASP A 155 -0.43 -10.72 -17.08
N SER A 156 -0.94 -11.36 -18.14
CA SER A 156 -2.28 -11.99 -18.12
C SER A 156 -2.33 -13.26 -17.25
N GLU A 157 -1.20 -13.89 -16.95
CA GLU A 157 -1.15 -15.04 -16.05
C GLU A 157 -1.43 -14.61 -14.61
N ILE A 158 -0.77 -13.53 -14.17
CA ILE A 158 -1.04 -12.93 -12.86
C ILE A 158 -2.48 -12.41 -12.80
N GLY A 159 -2.94 -11.71 -13.85
CA GLY A 159 -4.32 -11.21 -13.91
C GLY A 159 -5.36 -12.30 -13.70
N LYS A 160 -5.20 -13.44 -14.40
CA LYS A 160 -6.06 -14.59 -14.27
C LYS A 160 -6.01 -15.22 -12.88
N LEU A 161 -4.81 -15.40 -12.31
CA LEU A 161 -4.64 -15.97 -10.97
C LEU A 161 -5.34 -15.12 -9.90
N ILE A 162 -5.25 -13.78 -9.98
CA ILE A 162 -5.96 -12.87 -9.06
C ILE A 162 -7.48 -13.00 -9.24
N ALA A 163 -7.98 -13.01 -10.48
CA ALA A 163 -9.41 -13.16 -10.75
C ALA A 163 -9.94 -14.52 -10.28
N ASP A 164 -9.20 -15.61 -10.49
CA ASP A 164 -9.55 -16.95 -10.02
C ASP A 164 -9.52 -17.02 -8.48
N GLY A 165 -8.55 -16.35 -7.84
CA GLY A 165 -8.51 -16.19 -6.39
C GLY A 165 -9.74 -15.46 -5.85
N MET A 166 -10.08 -14.31 -6.43
CA MET A 166 -11.29 -13.56 -6.06
C MET A 166 -12.58 -14.37 -6.28
N ARG A 167 -12.62 -15.21 -7.32
CA ARG A 167 -13.75 -16.11 -7.56
C ARG A 167 -13.87 -17.20 -6.48
N ALA A 168 -12.74 -17.70 -5.99
CA ALA A 168 -12.71 -18.75 -4.97
C ALA A 168 -13.14 -18.25 -3.58
N VAL A 169 -12.74 -17.02 -3.19
CA VAL A 169 -13.02 -16.46 -1.86
C VAL A 169 -14.05 -15.32 -1.87
N SER A 170 -14.70 -15.04 -3.00
CA SER A 170 -15.55 -13.88 -3.31
C SER A 170 -14.76 -12.56 -3.37
N VAL A 171 -15.41 -11.51 -3.92
CA VAL A 171 -14.80 -10.18 -4.10
C VAL A 171 -14.36 -9.52 -2.79
N ASN A 172 -14.98 -9.85 -1.67
CA ASN A 172 -14.64 -9.38 -0.33
C ASN A 172 -13.72 -10.35 0.42
N GLY A 173 -13.29 -11.44 -0.23
CA GLY A 173 -12.41 -12.45 0.36
C GLY A 173 -10.96 -11.98 0.48
N VAL A 174 -10.19 -12.76 1.20
CA VAL A 174 -8.78 -12.45 1.46
C VAL A 174 -7.89 -13.24 0.52
N ILE A 175 -7.02 -12.51 -0.19
CA ILE A 175 -5.91 -13.11 -0.95
C ILE A 175 -4.61 -12.65 -0.28
N THR A 176 -3.73 -13.59 0.03
CA THR A 176 -2.36 -13.35 0.50
C THR A 176 -1.35 -13.81 -0.54
N ILE A 177 -0.20 -13.15 -0.59
CA ILE A 177 0.86 -13.46 -1.54
C ILE A 177 2.07 -13.95 -0.77
N GLU A 178 2.52 -15.15 -1.09
CA GLU A 178 3.60 -15.82 -0.39
C GLU A 178 4.69 -16.34 -1.33
N ASP A 179 5.84 -16.68 -0.78
CA ASP A 179 6.95 -17.23 -1.52
C ASP A 179 6.76 -18.74 -1.71
N ALA A 180 6.69 -19.20 -2.96
CA ALA A 180 6.69 -20.64 -3.25
C ALA A 180 8.09 -21.24 -3.02
N LYS A 181 8.11 -22.50 -2.59
CA LYS A 181 9.36 -23.28 -2.51
C LYS A 181 9.84 -23.78 -3.88
N GLY A 182 8.97 -23.72 -4.89
CA GLY A 182 9.22 -24.19 -6.26
C GLY A 182 9.28 -23.05 -7.28
N ARG A 183 9.33 -23.44 -8.57
CA ARG A 183 9.36 -22.48 -9.68
C ARG A 183 7.98 -22.03 -10.13
N ASP A 184 6.96 -22.84 -9.86
CA ASP A 184 5.60 -22.60 -10.33
C ASP A 184 4.84 -21.68 -9.37
N THR A 185 4.06 -20.78 -9.93
CA THR A 185 3.13 -19.96 -9.17
C THR A 185 1.81 -20.71 -9.04
N VAL A 186 1.33 -20.91 -7.82
CA VAL A 186 0.19 -21.74 -7.50
C VAL A 186 -0.82 -20.98 -6.64
N LEU A 187 -2.10 -21.15 -6.95
CA LEU A 187 -3.20 -20.62 -6.15
C LEU A 187 -3.75 -21.74 -5.26
N LYS A 188 -3.85 -21.48 -3.95
CA LYS A 188 -4.41 -22.41 -2.96
C LYS A 188 -5.48 -21.71 -2.13
N THR A 189 -6.55 -22.41 -1.81
CA THR A 189 -7.53 -21.93 -0.83
C THR A 189 -7.37 -22.73 0.45
N VAL A 190 -7.21 -22.03 1.57
CA VAL A 190 -7.03 -22.60 2.90
C VAL A 190 -8.05 -22.03 3.87
N GLU A 191 -8.26 -22.71 5.00
CA GLU A 191 -9.06 -22.19 6.09
C GLU A 191 -8.40 -20.94 6.66
N GLY A 192 -9.15 -19.88 6.88
CA GLY A 192 -8.57 -18.65 7.41
C GLY A 192 -9.58 -17.52 7.47
N MET A 193 -9.17 -16.41 8.09
CA MET A 193 -9.98 -15.20 8.15
C MET A 193 -9.14 -13.94 8.32
N GLN A 194 -9.72 -12.81 7.93
CA GLN A 194 -9.17 -11.49 8.22
C GLN A 194 -10.16 -10.67 9.04
N PHE A 195 -9.62 -9.87 9.97
CA PHE A 195 -10.40 -8.88 10.70
C PHE A 195 -9.66 -7.55 10.82
N ASP A 196 -10.43 -6.48 10.92
CA ASP A 196 -10.01 -5.08 10.87
C ASP A 196 -9.48 -4.59 12.23
N ARG A 197 -8.39 -5.20 12.68
CA ARG A 197 -7.58 -4.75 13.84
C ARG A 197 -6.12 -5.04 13.54
N GLY A 198 -5.30 -4.01 13.63
CA GLY A 198 -3.86 -4.13 13.46
C GLY A 198 -3.11 -4.19 14.79
N TYR A 199 -1.79 -4.14 14.70
CA TYR A 199 -0.92 -4.20 15.88
C TYR A 199 -1.08 -2.97 16.79
N LEU A 200 -1.00 -3.19 18.10
CA LEU A 200 -1.08 -2.13 19.10
C LEU A 200 0.17 -1.26 19.16
N SER A 201 1.28 -1.73 18.61
CA SER A 201 2.53 -0.99 18.58
C SER A 201 3.34 -1.34 17.32
N ALA A 202 3.85 -0.33 16.63
CA ALA A 202 4.75 -0.50 15.48
C ALA A 202 6.06 -1.24 15.86
N TYR A 203 6.42 -1.28 17.13
CA TYR A 203 7.55 -2.07 17.60
C TYR A 203 7.35 -3.59 17.47
N PHE A 204 6.14 -4.08 17.19
CA PHE A 204 5.90 -5.49 16.87
C PHE A 204 6.22 -5.86 15.43
N VAL A 205 6.46 -4.90 14.55
CA VAL A 205 6.78 -5.12 13.14
C VAL A 205 8.03 -5.99 12.97
N THR A 206 7.93 -7.01 12.12
CA THR A 206 9.04 -7.91 11.75
C THR A 206 9.53 -7.62 10.34
N ASP A 207 8.64 -7.19 9.45
CA ASP A 207 8.93 -6.75 8.08
C ASP A 207 8.78 -5.23 7.99
N ALA A 208 9.90 -4.53 8.05
CA ALA A 208 9.92 -3.07 8.02
C ALA A 208 9.58 -2.49 6.63
N GLU A 209 9.78 -3.23 5.55
CA GLU A 209 9.45 -2.78 4.20
C GLU A 209 7.93 -2.68 4.01
N LYS A 210 7.20 -3.68 4.49
CA LYS A 210 5.72 -3.76 4.41
C LYS A 210 5.03 -3.25 5.69
N MET A 211 5.78 -2.85 6.73
CA MET A 211 5.24 -2.46 8.03
C MET A 211 4.28 -3.52 8.61
N GLN A 212 4.67 -4.78 8.54
CA GLN A 212 3.87 -5.93 8.99
C GLN A 212 4.59 -6.75 10.05
N CYS A 213 3.82 -7.37 10.94
CA CYS A 213 4.28 -8.41 11.84
C CYS A 213 3.88 -9.76 11.24
N VAL A 214 4.86 -10.53 10.76
CA VAL A 214 4.66 -11.86 10.21
C VAL A 214 5.10 -12.89 11.24
N MET A 215 4.23 -13.86 11.52
CA MET A 215 4.45 -14.93 12.48
C MET A 215 4.14 -16.27 11.83
N GLU A 216 5.12 -17.15 11.79
CA GLU A 216 4.97 -18.52 11.31
C GLU A 216 4.68 -19.45 12.47
N ASN A 217 3.67 -20.28 12.31
CA ASN A 217 3.22 -21.27 13.28
C ASN A 217 3.04 -20.70 14.70
N PRO A 218 2.31 -19.55 14.87
CA PRO A 218 2.15 -18.90 16.16
C PRO A 218 1.19 -19.65 17.08
N TYR A 219 1.36 -19.44 18.38
CA TYR A 219 0.28 -19.59 19.34
C TYR A 219 -0.63 -18.37 19.27
N ILE A 220 -1.93 -18.57 19.52
CA ILE A 220 -2.94 -17.51 19.49
C ILE A 220 -3.70 -17.54 20.82
N LEU A 221 -3.46 -16.52 21.64
CA LEU A 221 -4.19 -16.29 22.87
C LEU A 221 -5.43 -15.45 22.57
N ILE A 222 -6.60 -15.91 22.96
CA ILE A 222 -7.88 -15.23 22.76
C ILE A 222 -8.49 -14.92 24.13
N TYR A 223 -8.57 -13.63 24.47
CA TYR A 223 -9.04 -13.14 25.75
C TYR A 223 -10.15 -12.11 25.58
N ASP A 224 -11.27 -12.26 26.30
CA ASP A 224 -12.45 -11.40 26.14
C ASP A 224 -12.38 -10.07 26.89
N LYS A 225 -11.39 -9.91 27.76
CA LYS A 225 -11.19 -8.71 28.57
C LYS A 225 -9.88 -8.00 28.23
N LYS A 226 -9.66 -6.90 28.96
CA LYS A 226 -8.46 -6.09 28.89
C LYS A 226 -7.32 -6.72 29.69
N ILE A 227 -6.12 -6.74 29.13
CA ILE A 227 -4.90 -7.15 29.83
C ILE A 227 -4.26 -5.90 30.44
N SER A 228 -4.46 -5.70 31.75
CA SER A 228 -3.94 -4.55 32.48
C SER A 228 -2.73 -4.91 33.34
N ASN A 229 -2.71 -6.12 33.90
CA ASN A 229 -1.67 -6.58 34.80
C ASN A 229 -0.85 -7.70 34.12
N LEU A 230 0.44 -7.47 34.01
CA LEU A 230 1.34 -8.46 33.41
C LEU A 230 1.45 -9.73 34.25
N LYS A 231 1.25 -9.64 35.56
CA LYS A 231 1.33 -10.82 36.48
C LYS A 231 0.31 -11.88 36.13
N ASP A 232 -0.89 -11.47 35.71
CA ASP A 232 -1.97 -12.38 35.34
C ASP A 232 -1.70 -13.07 33.98
N PHE A 233 -0.83 -12.46 33.18
CA PHE A 233 -0.43 -12.93 31.85
C PHE A 233 0.87 -13.77 31.87
N LEU A 234 1.73 -13.61 32.88
CA LEU A 234 3.01 -14.33 32.98
C LEU A 234 2.88 -15.86 32.90
N PRO A 235 1.87 -16.51 33.58
CA PRO A 235 1.75 -17.96 33.57
C PRO A 235 1.60 -18.57 32.17
N ILE A 236 1.05 -17.85 31.21
CA ILE A 236 0.93 -18.30 29.82
C ILE A 236 2.05 -17.76 28.93
N LEU A 237 2.57 -16.57 29.25
CA LEU A 237 3.63 -15.93 28.47
C LEU A 237 4.95 -16.72 28.59
N GLU A 238 5.35 -17.11 29.78
CA GLU A 238 6.61 -17.84 30.03
C GLU A 238 6.68 -19.18 29.29
N PRO A 239 5.68 -20.07 29.36
CA PRO A 239 5.69 -21.31 28.59
C PRO A 239 5.68 -21.08 27.07
N ALA A 240 4.93 -20.08 26.58
CA ALA A 240 4.91 -19.73 25.17
C ALA A 240 6.29 -19.29 24.69
N VAL A 241 6.98 -18.44 25.46
CA VAL A 241 8.36 -18.01 25.16
C VAL A 241 9.33 -19.18 25.17
N GLN A 242 9.23 -20.08 26.18
CA GLN A 242 10.11 -21.26 26.30
C GLN A 242 9.94 -22.23 25.12
N SER A 243 8.75 -22.28 24.53
CA SER A 243 8.51 -23.12 23.33
C SER A 243 9.23 -22.60 22.08
N GLY A 244 9.70 -21.35 22.06
CA GLY A 244 10.30 -20.69 20.91
C GLY A 244 9.33 -20.31 19.79
N ARG A 245 8.04 -20.61 19.92
CA ARG A 245 6.99 -20.24 18.96
C ARG A 245 6.56 -18.78 19.16
N PRO A 246 6.21 -18.05 18.09
CA PRO A 246 5.60 -16.73 18.20
C PRO A 246 4.26 -16.78 18.95
N LEU A 247 3.90 -15.68 19.61
CA LEU A 247 2.61 -15.55 20.31
C LEU A 247 1.85 -14.35 19.76
N LEU A 248 0.66 -14.60 19.22
CA LEU A 248 -0.35 -13.57 18.95
C LEU A 248 -1.26 -13.43 20.14
N VAL A 249 -1.46 -12.22 20.62
CA VAL A 249 -2.41 -11.90 21.69
C VAL A 249 -3.58 -11.13 21.12
N ILE A 250 -4.78 -11.70 21.19
CA ILE A 250 -6.04 -11.06 20.81
C ILE A 250 -6.80 -10.78 22.09
N ALA A 251 -6.92 -9.52 22.50
CA ALA A 251 -7.61 -9.13 23.73
C ALA A 251 -8.50 -7.91 23.47
N GLU A 252 -9.45 -7.63 24.36
CA GLU A 252 -10.24 -6.39 24.27
C GLU A 252 -9.35 -5.17 24.15
N ASP A 253 -8.33 -5.08 24.97
CA ASP A 253 -7.26 -4.10 24.92
C ASP A 253 -6.04 -4.63 25.69
N VAL A 254 -4.89 -3.99 25.49
CA VAL A 254 -3.69 -4.21 26.31
C VAL A 254 -3.27 -2.84 26.85
N ASP A 255 -3.31 -2.68 28.17
CA ASP A 255 -3.00 -1.41 28.82
C ASP A 255 -1.55 -0.98 28.60
N SER A 256 -1.32 0.33 28.72
CA SER A 256 -0.02 0.96 28.47
C SER A 256 1.13 0.31 29.23
N GLU A 257 0.93 -0.13 30.48
CA GLU A 257 1.96 -0.78 31.30
C GLU A 257 2.30 -2.18 30.77
N ALA A 258 1.28 -3.02 30.52
CA ALA A 258 1.45 -4.34 29.95
C ALA A 258 2.05 -4.25 28.53
N LEU A 259 1.54 -3.35 27.69
CA LEU A 259 2.04 -3.13 26.34
C LEU A 259 3.50 -2.68 26.33
N THR A 260 3.86 -1.72 27.20
CA THR A 260 5.23 -1.23 27.32
C THR A 260 6.19 -2.36 27.71
N THR A 261 5.76 -3.22 28.64
CA THR A 261 6.60 -4.35 29.06
C THR A 261 6.77 -5.38 27.94
N LEU A 262 5.74 -5.68 27.16
CA LEU A 262 5.84 -6.55 26.00
C LEU A 262 6.80 -5.97 24.93
N VAL A 263 6.69 -4.68 24.64
CA VAL A 263 7.58 -3.98 23.70
C VAL A 263 9.03 -3.98 24.17
N VAL A 264 9.28 -3.66 25.44
CA VAL A 264 10.64 -3.65 26.02
C VAL A 264 11.26 -5.06 25.98
N ASN A 265 10.51 -6.09 26.34
CA ASN A 265 11.00 -7.46 26.26
C ASN A 265 11.27 -7.89 24.81
N ARG A 266 10.39 -7.55 23.87
CA ARG A 266 10.65 -7.79 22.45
C ARG A 266 11.97 -7.18 21.98
N LEU A 267 12.24 -5.93 22.35
CA LEU A 267 13.46 -5.23 21.95
C LEU A 267 14.72 -5.79 22.62
N ARG A 268 14.62 -6.26 23.88
CA ARG A 268 15.76 -6.76 24.67
C ARG A 268 16.06 -8.24 24.46
N THR A 269 15.02 -9.06 24.34
CA THR A 269 15.14 -10.53 24.35
C THR A 269 14.73 -11.17 23.03
N GLN A 270 14.42 -10.40 22.00
CA GLN A 270 13.89 -10.86 20.71
C GLN A 270 12.61 -11.72 20.85
N LEU A 271 11.81 -11.42 21.85
CA LEU A 271 10.52 -12.06 22.08
C LEU A 271 9.64 -11.95 20.83
N LYS A 272 9.22 -13.08 20.28
CA LYS A 272 8.34 -13.12 19.11
C LYS A 272 6.89 -12.99 19.52
N ILE A 273 6.41 -11.76 19.73
CA ILE A 273 5.06 -11.47 20.17
C ILE A 273 4.44 -10.33 19.36
N CYS A 274 3.14 -10.40 19.15
CA CYS A 274 2.32 -9.31 18.64
C CYS A 274 1.01 -9.25 19.44
N ALA A 275 0.53 -8.05 19.74
CA ALA A 275 -0.74 -7.84 20.40
C ALA A 275 -1.66 -6.99 19.52
N VAL A 276 -2.92 -7.43 19.42
CA VAL A 276 -3.99 -6.78 18.64
C VAL A 276 -5.26 -6.66 19.48
N LYS A 277 -6.10 -5.68 19.14
CA LYS A 277 -7.43 -5.58 19.74
C LYS A 277 -8.38 -6.61 19.15
N ALA A 278 -9.26 -7.14 19.97
CA ALA A 278 -10.35 -7.99 19.53
C ALA A 278 -11.29 -7.24 18.57
N PRO A 279 -11.75 -7.88 17.47
CA PRO A 279 -12.67 -7.26 16.54
C PRO A 279 -14.08 -7.11 17.16
N GLY A 280 -14.79 -6.04 16.75
CA GLY A 280 -16.15 -5.77 17.22
C GLY A 280 -16.24 -5.18 18.63
N PHE A 281 -17.47 -5.03 19.12
CA PHE A 281 -17.80 -4.49 20.44
C PHE A 281 -18.96 -5.29 21.07
N GLY A 282 -19.00 -5.37 22.43
CA GLY A 282 -20.07 -6.04 23.17
C GLY A 282 -20.24 -7.50 22.77
N ASP A 283 -21.47 -7.95 22.57
CA ASP A 283 -21.78 -9.35 22.24
C ASP A 283 -21.23 -9.77 20.88
N ARG A 284 -21.09 -8.83 19.93
CA ARG A 284 -20.43 -9.11 18.65
C ARG A 284 -18.97 -9.47 18.83
N ARG A 285 -18.25 -8.77 19.71
CA ARG A 285 -16.84 -9.09 20.01
C ARG A 285 -16.74 -10.51 20.53
N LYS A 286 -17.61 -10.89 21.46
CA LYS A 286 -17.65 -12.27 21.99
C LYS A 286 -17.87 -13.29 20.86
N ALA A 287 -18.85 -13.04 20.00
CA ALA A 287 -19.16 -13.91 18.89
C ALA A 287 -18.00 -14.05 17.90
N MET A 288 -17.29 -12.94 17.58
CA MET A 288 -16.11 -12.96 16.69
C MET A 288 -14.92 -13.66 17.35
N LEU A 289 -14.71 -13.49 18.65
CA LEU A 289 -13.67 -14.23 19.38
C LEU A 289 -13.93 -15.75 19.36
N GLU A 290 -15.20 -16.18 19.47
CA GLU A 290 -15.59 -17.59 19.31
C GLU A 290 -15.32 -18.09 17.88
N ASP A 291 -15.61 -17.28 16.86
CA ASP A 291 -15.33 -17.63 15.46
C ASP A 291 -13.81 -17.83 15.24
N ILE A 292 -12.98 -16.95 15.83
CA ILE A 292 -11.52 -17.08 15.80
C ILE A 292 -11.05 -18.33 16.56
N ALA A 293 -11.66 -18.61 17.72
CA ALA A 293 -11.32 -19.78 18.53
C ALA A 293 -11.60 -21.10 17.78
N VAL A 294 -12.78 -21.19 17.15
CA VAL A 294 -13.14 -22.36 16.33
C VAL A 294 -12.20 -22.52 15.14
N LEU A 295 -11.86 -21.42 14.47
CA LEU A 295 -10.94 -21.43 13.32
C LEU A 295 -9.54 -21.88 13.69
N THR A 296 -9.04 -21.49 14.86
CA THR A 296 -7.66 -21.73 15.29
C THR A 296 -7.48 -22.93 16.21
N GLY A 297 -8.59 -23.58 16.58
CA GLY A 297 -8.61 -24.70 17.52
C GLY A 297 -8.29 -24.29 18.97
N GLY A 298 -8.41 -23.00 19.30
CA GLY A 298 -8.20 -22.47 20.63
C GLY A 298 -9.49 -22.31 21.43
N VAL A 299 -9.36 -21.74 22.63
CA VAL A 299 -10.47 -21.47 23.52
C VAL A 299 -10.49 -19.99 23.88
N VAL A 300 -11.68 -19.37 23.86
CA VAL A 300 -11.84 -18.01 24.38
C VAL A 300 -11.75 -18.05 25.92
N ILE A 301 -10.71 -17.42 26.45
CA ILE A 301 -10.53 -17.26 27.87
C ILE A 301 -11.47 -16.16 28.35
N SER A 302 -12.49 -16.54 29.13
CA SER A 302 -13.54 -15.65 29.61
C SER A 302 -13.97 -16.07 31.02
N GLU A 303 -14.12 -15.08 31.91
CA GLU A 303 -14.65 -15.32 33.25
C GLU A 303 -16.10 -15.80 33.20
N GLU A 304 -16.89 -15.44 32.20
CA GLU A 304 -18.24 -15.95 31.99
C GLU A 304 -18.26 -17.48 31.78
N LYS A 305 -17.17 -18.01 31.20
CA LYS A 305 -16.93 -19.46 31.06
C LYS A 305 -16.20 -20.09 32.24
N GLY A 306 -15.92 -19.32 33.29
CA GLY A 306 -15.16 -19.77 34.45
C GLY A 306 -13.66 -19.87 34.21
N LEU A 307 -13.14 -19.34 33.09
CA LEU A 307 -11.73 -19.37 32.73
C LEU A 307 -11.06 -18.03 33.07
N LYS A 308 -9.97 -18.09 33.83
CA LYS A 308 -9.17 -16.91 34.16
C LYS A 308 -7.84 -16.94 33.42
N LEU A 309 -7.31 -15.74 33.06
CA LEU A 309 -6.05 -15.61 32.36
C LEU A 309 -4.87 -16.26 33.12
N GLU A 310 -4.86 -16.17 34.44
CA GLU A 310 -3.85 -16.77 35.31
C GLU A 310 -3.81 -18.31 35.28
N GLN A 311 -4.91 -18.93 34.83
CA GLN A 311 -5.07 -20.38 34.74
C GLN A 311 -4.96 -20.89 33.30
N ALA A 312 -4.65 -20.00 32.35
CA ALA A 312 -4.49 -20.36 30.95
C ALA A 312 -3.28 -21.28 30.73
N THR A 313 -3.46 -22.30 29.93
CA THR A 313 -2.42 -23.27 29.55
C THR A 313 -2.18 -23.24 28.04
N LEU A 314 -1.04 -23.78 27.58
CA LEU A 314 -0.74 -23.83 26.16
C LEU A 314 -1.79 -24.58 25.32
N ASP A 315 -2.45 -25.56 25.93
CA ASP A 315 -3.47 -26.37 25.25
C ASP A 315 -4.77 -25.58 24.96
N MET A 316 -4.95 -24.43 25.64
CA MET A 316 -6.08 -23.52 25.40
C MET A 316 -5.79 -22.54 24.30
N LEU A 317 -4.53 -22.42 23.86
CA LEU A 317 -4.14 -21.51 22.79
C LEU A 317 -4.50 -22.10 21.44
N GLY A 318 -5.04 -21.25 20.58
CA GLY A 318 -5.16 -21.57 19.16
C GLY A 318 -3.81 -21.57 18.44
N SER A 319 -3.80 -22.07 17.22
CA SER A 319 -2.66 -21.96 16.33
C SER A 319 -3.10 -21.83 14.87
N ALA A 320 -2.17 -21.40 14.01
CA ALA A 320 -2.35 -21.29 12.58
C ALA A 320 -1.00 -21.55 11.89
N ASP A 321 -0.99 -21.83 10.60
CA ASP A 321 0.27 -21.92 9.85
C ASP A 321 0.97 -20.56 9.82
N LYS A 322 0.19 -19.50 9.54
CA LYS A 322 0.73 -18.15 9.47
C LYS A 322 -0.25 -17.10 9.97
N VAL A 323 0.27 -16.07 10.61
CA VAL A 323 -0.46 -14.85 10.93
C VAL A 323 0.31 -13.63 10.46
N THR A 324 -0.39 -12.74 9.74
CA THR A 324 0.14 -11.45 9.29
C THR A 324 -0.68 -10.33 9.90
N VAL A 325 -0.01 -9.44 10.64
CA VAL A 325 -0.64 -8.27 11.26
C VAL A 325 -0.08 -7.01 10.64
N SER A 326 -0.93 -6.24 9.98
CA SER A 326 -0.62 -4.90 9.46
C SER A 326 -1.01 -3.82 10.48
N LYS A 327 -0.92 -2.56 10.08
CA LYS A 327 -1.38 -1.42 10.89
C LYS A 327 -2.88 -1.50 11.19
N ASP A 328 -3.68 -2.01 10.25
CA ASP A 328 -5.14 -1.94 10.31
C ASP A 328 -5.82 -3.32 10.34
N ASN A 329 -5.13 -4.38 9.92
CA ASN A 329 -5.71 -5.71 9.74
C ASN A 329 -4.87 -6.82 10.34
N THR A 330 -5.54 -7.88 10.76
CA THR A 330 -4.95 -9.18 11.15
C THR A 330 -5.51 -10.26 10.26
N THR A 331 -4.63 -11.00 9.58
CA THR A 331 -4.96 -12.14 8.71
C THR A 331 -4.43 -13.42 9.32
N ILE A 332 -5.30 -14.39 9.53
CA ILE A 332 -4.99 -15.75 9.99
C ILE A 332 -5.12 -16.67 8.78
N VAL A 333 -4.06 -17.40 8.47
CA VAL A 333 -3.98 -18.32 7.33
C VAL A 333 -3.79 -19.72 7.85
N ASP A 334 -4.60 -20.65 7.35
CA ASP A 334 -4.59 -22.08 7.70
C ASP A 334 -4.64 -22.31 9.20
N GLY A 335 -5.79 -21.91 9.80
CA GLY A 335 -6.07 -22.12 11.22
C GLY A 335 -6.15 -23.62 11.55
N ALA A 336 -5.61 -24.01 12.70
CA ALA A 336 -5.55 -25.41 13.14
C ALA A 336 -6.87 -25.96 13.73
N GLY A 337 -7.99 -25.26 13.51
CA GLY A 337 -9.32 -25.69 13.97
C GLY A 337 -9.82 -26.94 13.25
N ASP A 338 -10.69 -27.67 13.93
CA ASP A 338 -11.34 -28.83 13.33
C ASP A 338 -12.35 -28.41 12.25
N LYS A 339 -12.23 -28.97 11.05
CA LYS A 339 -13.09 -28.63 9.89
C LYS A 339 -14.57 -28.86 10.17
N GLN A 340 -14.91 -29.91 10.96
CA GLN A 340 -16.29 -30.15 11.32
C GLN A 340 -16.82 -29.07 12.27
N ALA A 341 -16.02 -28.65 13.25
CA ALA A 341 -16.39 -27.57 14.17
C ALA A 341 -16.57 -26.22 13.44
N ILE A 342 -15.75 -25.94 12.41
CA ILE A 342 -15.91 -24.77 11.55
C ILE A 342 -17.22 -24.87 10.76
N ALA A 343 -17.51 -26.02 10.15
CA ALA A 343 -18.74 -26.24 9.40
C ALA A 343 -19.99 -26.11 10.30
N ASP A 344 -19.94 -26.63 11.50
CA ASP A 344 -21.04 -26.54 12.49
C ASP A 344 -21.26 -25.08 12.90
N ARG A 345 -20.17 -24.30 13.09
CA ARG A 345 -20.23 -22.87 13.40
C ARG A 345 -20.83 -22.06 12.26
N VAL A 346 -20.46 -22.36 11.01
CA VAL A 346 -21.05 -21.77 9.80
C VAL A 346 -22.55 -22.07 9.73
N ALA A 347 -22.96 -23.30 10.03
CA ALA A 347 -24.37 -23.69 10.06
C ALA A 347 -25.15 -22.94 11.17
N GLN A 348 -24.54 -22.75 12.34
CA GLN A 348 -25.12 -21.97 13.43
C GLN A 348 -25.36 -20.50 12.99
N ILE A 349 -24.37 -19.83 12.39
CA ILE A 349 -24.50 -18.44 11.91
C ILE A 349 -25.60 -18.33 10.86
N LYS A 350 -25.70 -19.29 9.92
CA LYS A 350 -26.79 -19.35 8.91
C LYS A 350 -28.16 -19.47 9.56
N ASN A 351 -28.29 -20.29 10.60
CA ASN A 351 -29.55 -20.43 11.34
C ASN A 351 -29.92 -19.15 12.11
N GLU A 352 -28.95 -18.48 12.74
CA GLU A 352 -29.15 -17.19 13.40
C GLU A 352 -29.62 -16.13 12.39
N MET A 353 -29.00 -16.10 11.18
CA MET A 353 -29.36 -15.18 10.09
C MET A 353 -30.77 -15.44 9.56
N ALA A 354 -31.21 -16.70 9.49
CA ALA A 354 -32.55 -17.06 9.03
C ALA A 354 -33.64 -16.66 10.05
N ASN A 355 -33.32 -16.66 11.34
CA ASN A 355 -34.26 -16.40 12.42
C ASN A 355 -34.30 -14.92 12.85
N THR A 356 -33.32 -14.09 12.45
CA THR A 356 -33.31 -12.68 12.82
C THR A 356 -34.25 -11.87 11.93
N THR A 357 -35.00 -10.94 12.56
CA THR A 357 -35.88 -9.98 11.88
C THR A 357 -35.21 -8.62 11.63
N SER A 358 -34.09 -8.38 12.29
CA SER A 358 -33.31 -7.13 12.14
C SER A 358 -32.46 -7.16 10.88
N SER A 359 -32.70 -6.22 9.95
CA SER A 359 -31.88 -6.09 8.74
C SER A 359 -30.40 -5.82 9.06
N TYR A 360 -30.15 -5.01 10.08
CA TYR A 360 -28.80 -4.72 10.56
C TYR A 360 -28.06 -5.95 11.14
N ASP A 361 -28.75 -6.74 11.96
CA ASP A 361 -28.15 -7.96 12.52
C ASP A 361 -27.93 -9.00 11.42
N LYS A 362 -28.84 -9.08 10.45
CA LYS A 362 -28.68 -9.94 9.28
C LYS A 362 -27.45 -9.58 8.45
N GLU A 363 -27.23 -8.30 8.20
CA GLU A 363 -26.03 -7.81 7.51
C GLU A 363 -24.74 -8.21 8.28
N LYS A 364 -24.73 -8.03 9.59
CA LYS A 364 -23.58 -8.35 10.43
C LYS A 364 -23.32 -9.85 10.59
N LEU A 365 -24.36 -10.66 10.60
CA LEU A 365 -24.25 -12.12 10.52
C LEU A 365 -23.72 -12.56 9.16
N GLN A 366 -24.12 -11.89 8.07
CA GLN A 366 -23.61 -12.14 6.73
C GLN A 366 -22.10 -11.80 6.62
N GLU A 367 -21.66 -10.68 7.21
CA GLU A 367 -20.22 -10.34 7.28
C GLU A 367 -19.42 -11.43 8.03
N ARG A 368 -19.91 -11.90 9.19
CA ARG A 368 -19.27 -12.98 9.95
C ARG A 368 -19.22 -14.28 9.16
N LEU A 369 -20.33 -14.63 8.52
CA LEU A 369 -20.43 -15.81 7.66
C LEU A 369 -19.40 -15.75 6.53
N ALA A 370 -19.31 -14.63 5.83
CA ALA A 370 -18.34 -14.43 4.74
C ALA A 370 -16.89 -14.56 5.23
N LYS A 371 -16.56 -13.98 6.40
CA LYS A 371 -15.22 -14.08 6.98
C LYS A 371 -14.84 -15.51 7.40
N LEU A 372 -15.78 -16.29 7.91
CA LEU A 372 -15.50 -17.65 8.39
C LEU A 372 -15.58 -18.70 7.28
N SER A 373 -16.52 -18.56 6.33
CA SER A 373 -16.74 -19.55 5.26
C SER A 373 -15.95 -19.27 3.98
N GLY A 374 -15.43 -18.04 3.80
CA GLY A 374 -14.71 -17.64 2.60
C GLY A 374 -13.29 -18.20 2.51
N GLY A 375 -12.69 -18.55 3.64
CA GLY A 375 -11.30 -18.95 3.68
C GLY A 375 -10.33 -17.82 3.29
N VAL A 376 -9.08 -18.18 3.10
CA VAL A 376 -8.03 -17.31 2.57
C VAL A 376 -7.44 -17.95 1.32
N CYS A 377 -7.35 -17.17 0.26
CA CYS A 377 -6.67 -17.60 -0.95
C CYS A 377 -5.18 -17.24 -0.84
N VAL A 378 -4.29 -18.21 -0.94
CA VAL A 378 -2.85 -18.03 -0.88
C VAL A 378 -2.30 -18.16 -2.29
N LEU A 379 -1.74 -17.07 -2.81
CA LEU A 379 -1.00 -17.06 -4.07
C LEU A 379 0.48 -17.27 -3.76
N GLU A 380 0.95 -18.51 -3.91
CA GLU A 380 2.37 -18.86 -3.77
C GLU A 380 3.11 -18.51 -5.05
N VAL A 381 3.97 -17.50 -4.99
CA VAL A 381 4.72 -17.00 -6.16
C VAL A 381 6.03 -17.75 -6.32
N GLY A 382 6.17 -18.47 -7.45
CA GLY A 382 7.39 -19.19 -7.82
C GLY A 382 8.14 -18.54 -8.96
N ALA A 383 9.47 -18.69 -8.96
CA ALA A 383 10.36 -18.25 -10.03
C ALA A 383 11.66 -19.06 -10.08
N ALA A 384 12.49 -18.82 -11.10
CA ALA A 384 13.77 -19.51 -11.27
C ALA A 384 14.87 -18.96 -10.35
N SER A 385 14.77 -17.71 -9.90
CA SER A 385 15.71 -17.06 -9.00
C SER A 385 14.98 -16.20 -7.95
N GLU A 386 15.65 -15.95 -6.82
CA GLU A 386 15.11 -15.10 -5.74
C GLU A 386 14.80 -13.66 -6.21
N THR A 387 15.66 -13.12 -7.08
CA THR A 387 15.46 -11.78 -7.66
C THR A 387 14.20 -11.71 -8.53
N GLU A 388 13.97 -12.72 -9.37
CA GLU A 388 12.78 -12.85 -10.20
C GLU A 388 11.52 -13.07 -9.33
N GLN A 389 11.64 -13.90 -8.30
CA GLN A 389 10.53 -14.18 -7.37
C GLN A 389 10.07 -12.91 -6.66
N LYS A 390 11.00 -12.09 -6.16
CA LYS A 390 10.69 -10.80 -5.54
C LYS A 390 10.00 -9.85 -6.51
N GLU A 391 10.51 -9.70 -7.73
CA GLU A 391 9.91 -8.84 -8.75
C GLU A 391 8.49 -9.31 -9.11
N LYS A 392 8.30 -10.64 -9.28
CA LYS A 392 6.99 -11.21 -9.59
C LYS A 392 6.02 -11.02 -8.42
N LYS A 393 6.50 -11.13 -7.19
CA LYS A 393 5.72 -10.89 -5.97
C LYS A 393 5.27 -9.43 -5.86
N ASP A 394 6.16 -8.46 -6.10
CA ASP A 394 5.82 -7.04 -6.12
C ASP A 394 4.69 -6.78 -7.14
N ARG A 395 4.76 -7.36 -8.35
CA ARG A 395 3.69 -7.25 -9.37
C ARG A 395 2.37 -7.89 -8.94
N CYS A 396 2.42 -9.00 -8.22
CA CYS A 396 1.21 -9.62 -7.67
C CYS A 396 0.57 -8.76 -6.57
N ASP A 397 1.39 -8.16 -5.69
CA ASP A 397 0.94 -7.23 -4.66
C ASP A 397 0.26 -5.99 -5.29
N ASP A 398 0.88 -5.37 -6.30
CA ASP A 398 0.32 -4.24 -7.04
C ASP A 398 -1.02 -4.61 -7.71
N ALA A 399 -1.07 -5.76 -8.40
CA ALA A 399 -2.28 -6.25 -9.05
C ALA A 399 -3.42 -6.50 -8.05
N LEU A 400 -3.13 -7.06 -6.89
CA LEU A 400 -4.11 -7.28 -5.83
C LEU A 400 -4.64 -5.96 -5.25
N CYS A 401 -3.75 -5.01 -4.98
CA CYS A 401 -4.11 -3.69 -4.46
C CYS A 401 -4.96 -2.90 -5.47
N ALA A 402 -4.55 -2.87 -6.75
CA ALA A 402 -5.30 -2.24 -7.82
C ALA A 402 -6.70 -2.86 -8.00
N THR A 403 -6.80 -4.18 -7.88
CA THR A 403 -8.09 -4.89 -7.95
C THR A 403 -9.01 -4.48 -6.81
N ARG A 404 -8.51 -4.38 -5.58
CA ARG A 404 -9.29 -3.89 -4.43
C ARG A 404 -9.72 -2.44 -4.62
N ALA A 405 -8.83 -1.57 -5.09
CA ALA A 405 -9.15 -0.18 -5.40
C ALA A 405 -10.25 -0.06 -6.49
N ALA A 406 -10.23 -0.96 -7.49
CA ALA A 406 -11.27 -1.02 -8.52
C ALA A 406 -12.62 -1.51 -7.98
N ILE A 407 -12.63 -2.44 -7.04
CA ILE A 407 -13.87 -2.89 -6.37
C ILE A 407 -14.47 -1.76 -5.54
N GLU A 408 -13.63 -0.93 -4.88
CA GLU A 408 -14.08 0.16 -4.02
C GLU A 408 -14.69 1.35 -4.80
N GLU A 409 -14.03 1.83 -5.85
CA GLU A 409 -14.42 3.07 -6.55
C GLU A 409 -14.69 2.86 -8.06
N GLY A 410 -14.65 1.62 -8.56
CA GLY A 410 -14.85 1.34 -9.97
C GLY A 410 -13.61 1.53 -10.83
N ILE A 411 -13.80 1.41 -12.15
CA ILE A 411 -12.76 1.51 -13.16
C ILE A 411 -12.99 2.67 -14.12
N VAL A 412 -11.92 3.27 -14.59
CA VAL A 412 -11.91 4.27 -15.66
C VAL A 412 -11.11 3.77 -16.86
N THR A 413 -11.17 4.50 -17.97
CA THR A 413 -10.33 4.19 -19.13
C THR A 413 -8.86 4.41 -18.79
N GLY A 414 -8.05 3.38 -18.98
CA GLY A 414 -6.64 3.39 -18.60
C GLY A 414 -5.72 4.16 -19.54
N GLY A 415 -4.41 4.00 -19.32
CA GLY A 415 -3.38 4.60 -20.15
C GLY A 415 -3.33 6.13 -20.09
N GLY A 416 -3.84 6.75 -19.03
CA GLY A 416 -3.92 8.20 -18.87
C GLY A 416 -5.07 8.88 -19.62
N VAL A 417 -5.94 8.13 -20.30
CA VAL A 417 -7.05 8.69 -21.07
C VAL A 417 -8.10 9.34 -20.17
N ALA A 418 -8.36 8.79 -19.00
CA ALA A 418 -9.29 9.39 -18.03
C ALA A 418 -8.92 10.83 -17.69
N PHE A 419 -7.64 11.15 -17.52
CA PHE A 419 -7.14 12.50 -17.29
C PHE A 419 -7.35 13.40 -18.51
N ILE A 420 -7.12 12.89 -19.73
CA ILE A 420 -7.34 13.67 -20.98
C ILE A 420 -8.84 14.01 -21.14
N ARG A 421 -9.74 13.08 -20.79
CA ARG A 421 -11.19 13.36 -20.81
C ARG A 421 -11.58 14.42 -19.79
N ALA A 422 -10.97 14.37 -18.59
CA ALA A 422 -11.21 15.35 -17.54
C ALA A 422 -10.72 16.76 -17.86
N GLN A 423 -9.81 16.95 -18.85
CA GLN A 423 -9.39 18.28 -19.27
C GLN A 423 -10.54 19.18 -19.75
N LYS A 424 -11.61 18.60 -20.28
CA LYS A 424 -12.80 19.33 -20.73
C LYS A 424 -13.46 20.14 -19.61
N GLU A 425 -13.42 19.64 -18.38
CA GLU A 425 -13.96 20.33 -17.20
C GLU A 425 -13.16 21.57 -16.79
N LEU A 426 -11.94 21.69 -17.30
CA LEU A 426 -11.07 22.83 -17.07
C LEU A 426 -11.16 23.88 -18.19
N GLU A 427 -11.94 23.61 -19.26
CA GLU A 427 -12.17 24.55 -20.34
C GLU A 427 -13.15 25.63 -19.89
N GLY A 428 -12.71 26.90 -19.93
CA GLY A 428 -13.52 28.03 -19.45
C GLY A 428 -13.60 28.16 -17.92
N LEU A 429 -12.90 27.30 -17.17
CA LEU A 429 -12.77 27.48 -15.73
C LEU A 429 -11.78 28.61 -15.44
N GLU A 430 -12.25 29.66 -14.78
CA GLU A 430 -11.46 30.83 -14.40
C GLU A 430 -11.28 30.91 -12.88
N GLY A 431 -10.13 31.47 -12.46
CA GLY A 431 -9.86 31.82 -11.08
C GLY A 431 -10.46 33.17 -10.69
N GLU A 432 -10.35 33.53 -9.41
CA GLU A 432 -10.73 34.87 -8.93
C GLU A 432 -9.75 35.96 -9.41
N ASN A 433 -8.55 35.57 -9.81
CA ASN A 433 -7.51 36.43 -10.37
C ASN A 433 -6.66 35.67 -11.41
N ALA A 434 -5.73 36.40 -12.05
CA ALA A 434 -4.89 35.85 -13.11
C ALA A 434 -3.97 34.72 -12.64
N ASP A 435 -3.45 34.80 -11.42
CA ASP A 435 -2.53 33.81 -10.86
C ASP A 435 -3.28 32.51 -10.48
N GLU A 436 -4.52 32.62 -9.99
CA GLU A 436 -5.37 31.47 -9.77
C GLU A 436 -5.74 30.78 -11.10
N THR A 437 -6.05 31.56 -12.14
CA THR A 437 -6.27 31.04 -13.50
C THR A 437 -5.03 30.34 -14.04
N THR A 438 -3.83 30.86 -13.71
CA THR A 438 -2.56 30.21 -14.05
C THR A 438 -2.44 28.86 -13.34
N GLY A 439 -2.84 28.75 -12.07
CA GLY A 439 -2.88 27.47 -11.33
C GLY A 439 -3.77 26.44 -12.02
N ILE A 440 -4.92 26.82 -12.54
CA ILE A 440 -5.81 25.96 -13.33
C ILE A 440 -5.12 25.49 -14.61
N ALA A 441 -4.45 26.39 -15.32
CA ALA A 441 -3.73 26.06 -16.55
C ALA A 441 -2.56 25.09 -16.31
N ILE A 442 -1.87 25.18 -15.16
CA ILE A 442 -0.82 24.26 -14.74
C ILE A 442 -1.38 22.83 -14.63
N ILE A 443 -2.50 22.63 -13.94
CA ILE A 443 -3.13 21.30 -13.83
C ILE A 443 -3.58 20.79 -15.19
N ARG A 444 -4.24 21.64 -16.00
CA ARG A 444 -4.65 21.28 -17.37
C ARG A 444 -3.48 20.73 -18.19
N ARG A 445 -2.29 21.30 -18.05
CA ARG A 445 -1.08 20.82 -18.74
C ARG A 445 -0.51 19.57 -18.07
N ALA A 446 -0.45 19.53 -16.74
CA ALA A 446 0.20 18.45 -16.00
C ALA A 446 -0.50 17.10 -16.15
N ILE A 447 -1.84 17.08 -16.23
CA ILE A 447 -2.61 15.82 -16.36
C ILE A 447 -2.45 15.12 -17.74
N GLU A 448 -1.77 15.75 -18.71
CA GLU A 448 -1.34 15.07 -19.94
C GLU A 448 -0.11 14.18 -19.73
N GLU A 449 0.69 14.47 -18.70
CA GLU A 449 2.03 13.91 -18.58
C GLU A 449 2.06 12.38 -18.37
N PRO A 450 1.10 11.74 -17.67
CA PRO A 450 1.04 10.28 -17.60
C PRO A 450 0.98 9.62 -18.98
N LEU A 451 0.09 10.06 -19.88
CA LEU A 451 0.00 9.54 -21.24
C LEU A 451 1.27 9.88 -22.04
N ARG A 452 1.81 11.10 -21.91
CA ARG A 452 3.07 11.50 -22.57
C ARG A 452 4.24 10.62 -22.15
N GLN A 453 4.35 10.32 -20.86
CA GLN A 453 5.42 9.46 -20.34
C GLN A 453 5.27 8.01 -20.80
N ILE A 454 4.05 7.46 -20.83
CA ILE A 454 3.77 6.14 -21.41
C ILE A 454 4.24 6.08 -22.87
N CYS A 455 3.90 7.11 -23.66
CA CYS A 455 4.33 7.24 -25.05
C CYS A 455 5.85 7.33 -25.18
N LYS A 456 6.51 8.16 -24.36
CA LYS A 456 7.97 8.30 -24.32
C LYS A 456 8.66 6.97 -24.02
N ASN A 457 8.17 6.22 -23.04
CA ASN A 457 8.70 4.90 -22.71
C ASN A 457 8.44 3.89 -23.84
N ALA A 458 7.39 4.09 -24.64
CA ALA A 458 7.09 3.29 -25.83
C ALA A 458 7.89 3.72 -27.08
N GLY A 459 8.67 4.79 -26.99
CA GLY A 459 9.48 5.30 -28.11
C GLY A 459 8.67 6.06 -29.17
N VAL A 460 7.53 6.65 -28.78
CA VAL A 460 6.66 7.43 -29.69
C VAL A 460 6.49 8.86 -29.18
N GLU A 461 6.17 9.80 -30.10
CA GLU A 461 6.00 11.21 -29.76
C GLU A 461 4.68 11.46 -29.02
N GLY A 462 4.78 11.76 -27.72
CA GLY A 462 3.63 11.91 -26.83
C GLY A 462 2.70 13.07 -27.21
N ALA A 463 3.21 14.18 -27.73
CA ALA A 463 2.39 15.33 -28.10
C ALA A 463 1.38 15.00 -29.20
N VAL A 464 1.81 14.24 -30.21
CA VAL A 464 0.95 13.80 -31.31
C VAL A 464 -0.13 12.86 -30.84
N ILE A 465 0.24 11.92 -29.94
CA ILE A 465 -0.71 10.94 -29.37
C ILE A 465 -1.76 11.65 -28.50
N VAL A 466 -1.34 12.54 -27.60
CA VAL A 466 -2.26 13.30 -26.72
C VAL A 466 -3.27 14.09 -27.57
N ASN A 467 -2.85 14.77 -28.63
CA ASN A 467 -3.75 15.51 -29.48
C ASN A 467 -4.79 14.59 -30.15
N LYS A 468 -4.38 13.46 -30.72
CA LYS A 468 -5.31 12.49 -31.31
C LYS A 468 -6.28 11.90 -30.29
N VAL A 469 -5.81 11.61 -29.06
CA VAL A 469 -6.67 11.11 -27.99
C VAL A 469 -7.66 12.18 -27.55
N ARG A 470 -7.26 13.46 -27.48
CA ARG A 470 -8.13 14.59 -27.14
C ARG A 470 -9.24 14.81 -28.16
N GLU A 471 -8.92 14.67 -29.46
CA GLU A 471 -9.90 14.76 -30.56
C GLU A 471 -10.90 13.58 -30.55
N GLY A 472 -10.53 12.46 -29.98
CA GLY A 472 -11.39 11.29 -29.86
C GLY A 472 -12.41 11.42 -28.71
N GLU A 473 -13.44 10.58 -28.76
CA GLU A 473 -14.51 10.54 -27.78
C GLU A 473 -14.56 9.21 -27.01
N GLY A 474 -15.26 9.20 -25.88
CA GLY A 474 -15.52 8.00 -25.08
C GLY A 474 -14.22 7.30 -24.65
N PHE A 475 -14.12 6.02 -24.95
CA PHE A 475 -13.00 5.14 -24.55
C PHE A 475 -11.88 5.06 -25.59
N TYR A 476 -11.95 5.87 -26.65
CA TYR A 476 -10.91 5.93 -27.67
C TYR A 476 -9.59 6.40 -27.07
N GLY A 477 -8.53 5.65 -27.28
CA GLY A 477 -7.21 5.96 -26.75
C GLY A 477 -6.09 5.23 -27.49
N TYR A 478 -4.86 5.40 -26.99
CA TYR A 478 -3.67 4.79 -27.55
C TYR A 478 -3.20 3.61 -26.70
N ASN A 479 -3.23 2.41 -27.27
CA ASN A 479 -2.68 1.20 -26.67
C ASN A 479 -1.18 1.13 -26.94
N ALA A 480 -0.37 1.50 -25.96
CA ALA A 480 1.09 1.53 -26.07
C ALA A 480 1.74 0.14 -26.16
N LYS A 481 1.02 -0.95 -25.78
CA LYS A 481 1.53 -2.33 -25.90
C LYS A 481 1.76 -2.71 -27.36
N ASN A 482 0.77 -2.44 -28.21
CA ASN A 482 0.76 -2.80 -29.64
C ASN A 482 0.84 -1.61 -30.60
N ASN A 483 0.99 -0.38 -30.10
CA ASN A 483 1.09 0.87 -30.85
C ASN A 483 -0.13 1.15 -31.74
N THR A 484 -1.34 0.90 -31.24
CA THR A 484 -2.59 1.11 -31.98
C THR A 484 -3.54 2.06 -31.26
N PHE A 485 -4.36 2.77 -32.03
CA PHE A 485 -5.51 3.50 -31.50
C PHE A 485 -6.73 2.62 -31.54
N CYS A 486 -7.43 2.50 -30.42
CA CYS A 486 -8.62 1.64 -30.30
C CYS A 486 -9.51 2.09 -29.15
N ASP A 487 -10.64 1.44 -28.98
CA ASP A 487 -11.39 1.47 -27.73
C ASP A 487 -10.58 0.73 -26.64
N LEU A 488 -10.09 1.47 -25.65
CA LEU A 488 -9.23 0.92 -24.61
C LEU A 488 -9.99 0.03 -23.63
N ARG A 489 -11.27 0.31 -23.36
CA ARG A 489 -12.09 -0.58 -22.52
C ARG A 489 -12.31 -1.92 -23.17
N ALA A 490 -12.67 -1.94 -24.44
CA ALA A 490 -12.79 -3.17 -25.21
C ALA A 490 -11.46 -3.93 -25.32
N ALA A 491 -10.34 -3.21 -25.30
CA ALA A 491 -8.99 -3.77 -25.30
C ALA A 491 -8.51 -4.20 -23.88
N GLY A 492 -9.34 -4.06 -22.84
CA GLY A 492 -8.99 -4.40 -21.46
C GLY A 492 -7.98 -3.46 -20.79
N VAL A 493 -7.76 -2.25 -21.35
CA VAL A 493 -6.85 -1.25 -20.78
C VAL A 493 -7.66 -0.32 -19.89
N VAL A 494 -7.70 -0.66 -18.61
CA VAL A 494 -8.48 0.04 -17.57
C VAL A 494 -7.62 0.33 -16.36
N ASP A 495 -7.91 1.43 -15.65
CA ASP A 495 -7.26 1.81 -14.41
C ASP A 495 -8.30 1.93 -13.29
N PRO A 496 -7.99 1.62 -12.01
CA PRO A 496 -8.89 1.90 -10.92
C PRO A 496 -9.11 3.41 -10.74
N ALA A 497 -10.36 3.83 -10.58
CA ALA A 497 -10.70 5.24 -10.39
C ALA A 497 -10.03 5.82 -9.13
N LYS A 498 -10.00 5.06 -8.03
CA LYS A 498 -9.32 5.41 -6.79
C LYS A 498 -7.83 5.71 -7.02
N VAL A 499 -7.13 4.84 -7.77
CA VAL A 499 -5.69 5.00 -8.06
C VAL A 499 -5.44 6.30 -8.83
N ALA A 500 -6.21 6.57 -9.90
CA ALA A 500 -6.06 7.79 -10.68
C ALA A 500 -6.34 9.05 -9.84
N ARG A 501 -7.40 9.04 -9.05
CA ARG A 501 -7.78 10.15 -8.18
C ARG A 501 -6.73 10.45 -7.10
N VAL A 502 -6.36 9.43 -6.33
CA VAL A 502 -5.39 9.55 -5.23
C VAL A 502 -4.02 10.00 -5.73
N ALA A 503 -3.59 9.48 -6.89
CA ALA A 503 -2.34 9.91 -7.52
C ALA A 503 -2.33 11.42 -7.81
N LEU A 504 -3.42 11.98 -8.34
CA LEU A 504 -3.52 13.42 -8.62
C LEU A 504 -3.62 14.25 -7.33
N GLU A 505 -4.43 13.83 -6.37
CA GLU A 505 -4.62 14.54 -5.10
C GLU A 505 -3.31 14.64 -4.31
N ASN A 506 -2.58 13.52 -4.17
CA ASN A 506 -1.31 13.50 -3.45
C ASN A 506 -0.22 14.29 -4.20
N ALA A 507 -0.15 14.16 -5.52
CA ALA A 507 0.78 14.94 -6.35
C ALA A 507 0.55 16.45 -6.20
N ALA A 508 -0.70 16.91 -6.32
CA ALA A 508 -1.04 18.32 -6.22
C ALA A 508 -0.84 18.88 -4.81
N SER A 509 -1.17 18.09 -3.78
CA SER A 509 -0.99 18.50 -2.37
C SER A 509 0.48 18.83 -2.08
N ILE A 510 1.40 17.92 -2.40
CA ILE A 510 2.83 18.12 -2.15
C ILE A 510 3.42 19.18 -3.09
N ALA A 511 3.05 19.16 -4.38
CA ALA A 511 3.51 20.17 -5.33
C ALA A 511 3.04 21.58 -4.91
N GLY A 512 1.81 21.73 -4.43
CA GLY A 512 1.31 23.01 -3.91
C GLY A 512 2.10 23.53 -2.71
N MET A 513 2.47 22.65 -1.77
CA MET A 513 3.35 23.02 -0.63
C MET A 513 4.75 23.40 -1.10
N PHE A 514 5.30 22.65 -2.03
CA PHE A 514 6.62 22.94 -2.62
C PHE A 514 6.63 24.31 -3.30
N LEU A 515 5.64 24.60 -4.13
CA LEU A 515 5.53 25.86 -4.87
C LEU A 515 5.40 27.09 -3.96
N THR A 516 4.84 26.93 -2.76
CA THR A 516 4.70 27.98 -1.75
C THR A 516 5.92 28.08 -0.81
N THR A 517 6.93 27.24 -0.99
CA THR A 517 8.15 27.24 -0.15
C THR A 517 9.06 28.41 -0.54
N GLU A 518 9.51 29.18 0.47
CA GLU A 518 10.40 30.33 0.32
C GLU A 518 11.78 30.10 0.94
N CYS A 519 11.83 29.18 1.92
CA CYS A 519 13.05 28.92 2.68
C CYS A 519 13.20 27.43 2.97
N VAL A 520 14.43 26.93 2.88
CA VAL A 520 14.77 25.54 3.23
C VAL A 520 15.89 25.55 4.26
N ILE A 521 15.71 24.75 5.31
CA ILE A 521 16.62 24.65 6.44
C ILE A 521 17.12 23.20 6.53
N CYS A 522 18.40 22.99 6.30
CA CYS A 522 19.04 21.68 6.38
C CYS A 522 20.10 21.63 7.48
N ASP A 523 20.46 20.44 7.93
CA ASP A 523 21.61 20.25 8.80
C ASP A 523 22.91 20.47 8.00
N LYS A 524 23.81 21.29 8.55
CA LYS A 524 25.13 21.49 7.95
C LYS A 524 25.93 20.20 8.08
N LYS A 525 26.45 19.69 6.96
CA LYS A 525 27.40 18.57 7.00
C LYS A 525 28.61 18.97 7.83
N GLU A 526 28.91 18.21 8.87
CA GLU A 526 30.19 18.34 9.57
C GLU A 526 31.26 17.68 8.69
N ASP A 527 32.24 18.47 8.26
CA ASP A 527 33.45 17.93 7.67
C ASP A 527 34.09 17.04 8.74
N LYS A 528 33.97 15.72 8.58
CA LYS A 528 34.75 14.81 9.42
C LYS A 528 36.20 15.13 9.17
N PRO A 529 36.96 15.56 10.21
CA PRO A 529 38.40 15.76 10.01
C PRO A 529 38.97 14.42 9.54
N GLU A 530 39.65 14.44 8.39
CA GLU A 530 40.45 13.29 7.95
C GLU A 530 41.43 13.00 9.12
N MET A 531 41.24 11.84 9.75
CA MET A 531 42.24 11.36 10.71
C MET A 531 43.55 11.20 9.94
N PRO A 532 44.62 11.87 10.31
CA PRO A 532 45.88 11.69 9.63
C PRO A 532 46.27 10.23 9.76
N MET A 533 46.47 9.56 8.63
CA MET A 533 47.04 8.23 8.59
C MET A 533 48.30 8.22 9.44
N ALA A 534 48.31 7.48 10.53
CA ALA A 534 49.49 7.24 11.32
C ALA A 534 50.56 6.63 10.38
N ALA A 535 51.64 7.36 10.19
CA ALA A 535 52.80 6.87 9.43
C ALA A 535 53.26 5.55 10.04
N PRO A 536 53.57 4.54 9.24
CA PRO A 536 54.10 3.26 9.75
C PRO A 536 55.43 3.57 10.48
N GLY A 537 55.38 3.43 11.81
CA GLY A 537 56.56 3.59 12.64
C GLY A 537 57.62 2.60 12.20
N MET A 538 58.78 3.12 11.77
CA MET A 538 60.01 2.40 11.65
C MET A 538 60.39 1.83 13.02
N GLY A 539 60.09 0.52 13.23
CA GLY A 539 60.66 -0.25 14.33
C GLY A 539 62.13 -0.39 14.12
N GLY A 540 62.93 0.41 14.85
CA GLY A 540 64.35 0.27 14.96
C GLY A 540 64.71 -0.98 15.75
N MET A 541 65.65 -1.74 15.22
CA MET A 541 66.39 -2.77 15.91
C MET A 541 67.04 -2.24 17.18
N MET A 542 66.88 -2.92 18.30
CA MET A 542 67.98 -3.40 19.18
C MET A 542 67.44 -4.49 20.09
#